data_bf6796ffd11b48f574646c097cc91eb8
#
_entry.id   bf6796ffd11b48f574646c097cc91eb8
#
_cell.length_a   1.000
_cell.length_b   1.000
_cell.length_c   1.000
_cell.angle_alpha   90.00
_cell.angle_beta   90.00
_cell.angle_gamma   90.00
#
_symmetry.space_group_name_H-M   'P 1'
#
loop_
_entity.id
_entity.type
_entity.pdbx_description
1 polymer ?
#
loop_
_entity_poly.entity_id
_entity_poly.type
_entity_poly.pdbx_seq_one_letter_code
_entity_poly.pdbx_strand_id
1 'polypeptide(L)'
;MCVLNEFAADLTARFATHIAQTNEQATTESFLRFLLAIGVVHRDTPRYYMVVRQYPYELYRENARRFVAVQKLSVAYDVSGRKIYDLLSKKAKKM
;
A
#
# COMPACT_ATOMS: atom_id res chain seq x y z
N MET A 1 25.27 14.25 0.21
CA MET A 1 24.78 12.95 0.70
C MET A 1 23.31 12.82 0.38
N CYS A 2 22.88 11.66 -0.09
CA CYS A 2 21.49 11.45 -0.50
C CYS A 2 20.64 11.08 0.70
N VAL A 3 19.54 11.82 0.93
CA VAL A 3 18.60 11.54 2.02
C VAL A 3 18.05 10.11 1.92
N LEU A 4 17.80 9.64 0.69
CA LEU A 4 17.30 8.29 0.49
C LEU A 4 18.28 7.22 1.00
N ASN A 5 19.57 7.42 0.77
CA ASN A 5 20.59 6.50 1.26
C ASN A 5 20.66 6.48 2.79
N GLU A 6 20.59 7.65 3.41
CA GLU A 6 20.55 7.74 4.88
C GLU A 6 19.31 7.06 5.44
N PHE A 7 18.16 7.30 4.82
CA PHE A 7 16.89 6.71 5.21
C PHE A 7 16.95 5.19 5.10
N ALA A 8 17.45 4.68 3.97
CA ALA A 8 17.55 3.23 3.75
C ALA A 8 18.50 2.58 4.76
N ALA A 9 19.64 3.22 5.03
CA ALA A 9 20.62 2.70 5.99
C ALA A 9 20.04 2.66 7.40
N ASP A 10 19.33 3.70 7.81
CA ASP A 10 18.70 3.76 9.13
C ASP A 10 17.62 2.68 9.28
N LEU A 11 16.75 2.55 8.27
CA LEU A 11 15.69 1.54 8.30
C LEU A 11 16.28 0.13 8.34
N THR A 12 17.34 -0.13 7.57
CA THR A 12 17.99 -1.43 7.55
C THR A 12 18.54 -1.78 8.92
N ALA A 13 19.23 -0.85 9.57
CA ALA A 13 19.80 -1.05 10.90
C ALA A 13 18.71 -1.30 11.94
N ARG A 14 17.64 -0.51 11.91
CA ARG A 14 16.52 -0.65 12.86
C ARG A 14 15.76 -1.96 12.65
N PHE A 15 15.58 -2.37 11.40
CA PHE A 15 14.92 -3.63 11.10
C PHE A 15 15.77 -4.81 11.58
N ALA A 16 17.08 -4.78 11.35
CA ALA A 16 17.98 -5.83 11.83
C ALA A 16 17.89 -5.99 13.36
N THR A 17 17.84 -4.87 14.08
CA THR A 17 17.66 -4.87 15.54
C THR A 17 16.31 -5.49 15.93
N HIS A 18 15.25 -5.10 15.22
CA HIS A 18 13.90 -5.63 15.45
C HIS A 18 13.86 -7.15 15.28
N ILE A 19 14.44 -7.65 14.19
CA ILE A 19 14.49 -9.09 13.88
C ILE A 19 15.25 -9.83 14.99
N ALA A 20 16.38 -9.29 15.45
CA ALA A 20 17.18 -9.89 16.51
C ALA A 20 16.40 -9.95 17.82
N GLN A 21 15.60 -8.92 18.13
CA GLN A 21 14.84 -8.84 19.37
C GLN A 21 13.58 -9.73 19.36
N THR A 22 12.94 -9.87 18.20
CA THR A 22 11.68 -10.61 18.08
C THR A 22 11.86 -12.05 17.62
N ASN A 23 13.06 -12.40 17.17
CA ASN A 23 13.38 -13.73 16.66
C ASN A 23 12.55 -14.10 15.41
N GLU A 24 12.08 -13.10 14.67
CA GLU A 24 11.34 -13.31 13.43
C GLU A 24 12.30 -13.56 12.27
N GLN A 25 11.79 -14.19 11.20
CA GLN A 25 12.54 -14.28 9.96
C GLN A 25 12.50 -12.95 9.21
N ALA A 26 13.61 -12.58 8.59
CA ALA A 26 13.71 -11.39 7.75
C ALA A 26 13.08 -11.69 6.38
N THR A 27 11.79 -11.39 6.22
CA THR A 27 11.03 -11.56 4.99
C THR A 27 10.48 -10.21 4.54
N THR A 28 10.01 -10.14 3.29
CA THR A 28 9.32 -8.93 2.82
C THR A 28 8.12 -8.61 3.71
N GLU A 29 7.36 -9.62 4.10
CA GLU A 29 6.19 -9.41 4.95
C GLU A 29 6.58 -8.84 6.32
N SER A 30 7.60 -9.40 6.97
CA SER A 30 8.05 -8.92 8.28
C SER A 30 8.60 -7.49 8.19
N PHE A 31 9.27 -7.15 7.09
CA PHE A 31 9.76 -5.79 6.85
C PHE A 31 8.59 -4.80 6.71
N LEU A 32 7.57 -5.17 5.95
CA LEU A 32 6.40 -4.31 5.76
C LEU A 32 5.64 -4.11 7.08
N ARG A 33 5.48 -5.16 7.88
CA ARG A 33 4.86 -5.03 9.20
C ARG A 33 5.67 -4.09 10.10
N PHE A 34 7.01 -4.19 10.01
CA PHE A 34 7.89 -3.30 10.76
C PHE A 34 7.68 -1.84 10.35
N LEU A 35 7.64 -1.54 9.04
CA LEU A 35 7.42 -0.19 8.55
C LEU A 35 6.07 0.38 9.00
N LEU A 36 5.04 -0.45 9.03
CA LEU A 36 3.73 -0.05 9.53
C LEU A 36 3.78 0.25 11.02
N ALA A 37 4.48 -0.59 11.80
CA ALA A 37 4.56 -0.46 13.26
C ALA A 37 5.28 0.81 13.68
N ILE A 38 6.32 1.22 12.95
CA ILE A 38 7.08 2.45 13.29
C ILE A 38 6.50 3.71 12.64
N GLY A 39 5.42 3.57 11.86
CA GLY A 39 4.74 4.72 11.28
C GLY A 39 5.36 5.29 10.01
N VAL A 40 6.37 4.64 9.43
CA VAL A 40 6.97 5.09 8.16
C VAL A 40 5.99 4.91 7.02
N VAL A 41 5.18 3.84 7.07
CA VAL A 41 4.12 3.59 6.10
C VAL A 41 2.79 3.70 6.83
N HIS A 42 1.87 4.50 6.28
CA HIS A 42 0.55 4.65 6.87
C HIS A 42 -0.23 3.34 6.76
N ARG A 43 -1.00 3.00 7.81
CA ARG A 43 -1.73 1.73 7.90
C ARG A 43 -2.68 1.49 6.71
N ASP A 44 -3.18 2.55 6.09
CA ASP A 44 -4.12 2.43 4.97
C ASP A 44 -3.40 2.35 3.61
N THR A 45 -2.09 2.58 3.57
CA THR A 45 -1.32 2.59 2.32
C THR A 45 -1.41 1.26 1.57
N PRO A 46 -1.24 0.08 2.21
CA PRO A 46 -1.37 -1.18 1.48
C PRO A 46 -2.75 -1.36 0.84
N ARG A 47 -3.79 -0.98 1.57
CA ARG A 47 -5.18 -1.06 1.12
C ARG A 47 -5.41 -0.18 -0.12
N TYR A 48 -4.97 1.06 -0.06
CA TYR A 48 -5.10 2.00 -1.18
C TYR A 48 -4.29 1.55 -2.38
N TYR A 49 -3.08 1.06 -2.15
CA TYR A 49 -2.24 0.53 -3.22
C TYR A 49 -2.96 -0.61 -3.94
N MET A 50 -3.53 -1.55 -3.19
CA MET A 50 -4.22 -2.70 -3.79
C MET A 50 -5.44 -2.27 -4.59
N VAL A 51 -6.22 -1.31 -4.09
CA VAL A 51 -7.37 -0.80 -4.83
C VAL A 51 -6.97 -0.26 -6.20
N VAL A 52 -5.93 0.58 -6.24
CA VAL A 52 -5.46 1.17 -7.49
C VAL A 52 -4.93 0.09 -8.44
N ARG A 53 -4.21 -0.89 -7.91
CA ARG A 53 -3.66 -1.98 -8.72
C ARG A 53 -4.75 -2.89 -9.29
N GLN A 54 -5.80 -3.15 -8.54
CA GLN A 54 -6.86 -4.07 -8.94
C GLN A 54 -7.92 -3.42 -9.81
N TYR A 55 -7.99 -2.09 -9.83
CA TYR A 55 -9.05 -1.38 -10.57
C TYR A 55 -9.12 -1.76 -12.06
N PRO A 56 -8.02 -1.79 -12.82
CA PRO A 56 -8.11 -2.15 -14.25
C PRO A 56 -8.66 -3.57 -14.46
N TYR A 57 -8.30 -4.50 -13.61
CA TYR A 57 -8.77 -5.89 -13.71
C TYR A 57 -10.25 -5.99 -13.38
N GLU A 58 -10.69 -5.29 -12.33
CA GLU A 58 -12.09 -5.30 -11.94
C GLU A 58 -12.95 -4.60 -12.99
N LEU A 59 -12.45 -3.51 -13.55
CA LEU A 59 -13.15 -2.80 -14.61
C LEU A 59 -13.33 -3.69 -15.85
N TYR A 60 -12.32 -4.47 -16.19
CA TYR A 60 -12.39 -5.43 -17.30
C TYR A 60 -13.47 -6.50 -17.02
N ARG A 61 -13.48 -7.07 -15.81
CA ARG A 61 -14.48 -8.07 -15.41
C ARG A 61 -15.90 -7.55 -15.50
N GLU A 62 -16.09 -6.25 -15.20
CA GLU A 62 -17.41 -5.64 -15.17
C GLU A 62 -17.77 -4.95 -16.48
N ASN A 63 -17.12 -5.31 -17.58
CA ASN A 63 -17.41 -4.77 -18.91
C ASN A 63 -17.33 -3.24 -18.95
N ALA A 64 -16.31 -2.68 -18.31
CA ALA A 64 -16.04 -1.23 -18.23
C ALA A 64 -17.10 -0.45 -17.44
N ARG A 65 -17.83 -1.10 -16.54
CA ARG A 65 -18.80 -0.43 -15.65
C ARG A 65 -18.06 0.10 -14.42
N ARG A 66 -17.65 1.36 -14.50
CA ARG A 66 -16.83 1.98 -13.45
C ARG A 66 -17.48 1.92 -12.07
N PHE A 67 -18.76 2.26 -12.00
CA PHE A 67 -19.47 2.27 -10.72
C PHE A 67 -19.48 0.90 -10.05
N VAL A 68 -19.74 -0.14 -10.82
CA VAL A 68 -19.78 -1.51 -10.29
C VAL A 68 -18.39 -1.95 -9.85
N ALA A 69 -17.35 -1.66 -10.64
CA ALA A 69 -15.97 -1.99 -10.28
C ALA A 69 -15.57 -1.31 -8.98
N VAL A 70 -15.90 -0.02 -8.83
CA VAL A 70 -15.60 0.74 -7.61
C VAL A 70 -16.35 0.16 -6.41
N GLN A 71 -17.62 -0.21 -6.58
CA GLN A 71 -18.38 -0.83 -5.48
C GLN A 71 -17.78 -2.15 -5.02
N LYS A 72 -17.36 -2.99 -5.96
CA LYS A 72 -16.74 -4.27 -5.60
C LYS A 72 -15.42 -4.07 -4.86
N LEU A 73 -14.58 -3.15 -5.30
CA LEU A 73 -13.33 -2.84 -4.61
C LEU A 73 -13.58 -2.22 -3.24
N SER A 74 -14.61 -1.38 -3.13
CA SER A 74 -15.00 -0.77 -1.85
C SER A 74 -15.31 -1.83 -0.82
N VAL A 75 -16.06 -2.85 -1.19
CA VAL A 75 -16.41 -3.95 -0.30
C VAL A 75 -15.19 -4.82 0.00
N ALA A 76 -14.42 -5.16 -1.03
CA ALA A 76 -13.29 -6.10 -0.90
C ALA A 76 -12.19 -5.54 0.01
N TYR A 77 -11.91 -4.24 -0.07
CA TYR A 77 -10.80 -3.62 0.66
C TYR A 77 -11.24 -2.68 1.77
N ASP A 78 -12.54 -2.57 2.00
CA ASP A 78 -13.10 -1.69 3.03
C ASP A 78 -12.63 -0.24 2.87
N VAL A 79 -12.74 0.28 1.65
CA VAL A 79 -12.42 1.66 1.30
C VAL A 79 -13.66 2.29 0.68
N SER A 80 -14.03 3.50 1.11
CA SER A 80 -15.23 4.15 0.57
C SER A 80 -15.10 4.39 -0.94
N GLY A 81 -16.21 4.30 -1.66
CA GLY A 81 -16.23 4.57 -3.10
C GLY A 81 -15.67 5.96 -3.43
N ARG A 82 -16.02 6.95 -2.61
CA ARG A 82 -15.51 8.32 -2.76
C ARG A 82 -13.98 8.37 -2.69
N LYS A 83 -13.40 7.64 -1.74
CA LYS A 83 -11.94 7.56 -1.60
C LYS A 83 -11.31 6.88 -2.81
N ILE A 84 -11.95 5.84 -3.34
CA ILE A 84 -11.46 5.15 -4.53
C ILE A 84 -11.43 6.12 -5.73
N TYR A 85 -12.49 6.88 -5.96
CA TYR A 85 -12.50 7.87 -7.05
C TYR A 85 -11.40 8.92 -6.86
N ASP A 86 -11.18 9.36 -5.62
CA ASP A 86 -10.11 10.30 -5.30
C ASP A 86 -8.72 9.72 -5.62
N LEU A 87 -8.48 8.48 -5.24
CA LEU A 87 -7.20 7.79 -5.51
C LEU A 87 -6.95 7.65 -7.02
N LEU A 88 -7.97 7.27 -7.78
CA LEU A 88 -7.86 7.12 -9.22
C LEU A 88 -7.60 8.46 -9.90
N SER A 89 -8.24 9.52 -9.43
CA SER A 89 -8.04 10.87 -9.95
C SER A 89 -6.61 11.37 -9.73
N LYS A 90 -6.06 11.12 -8.54
CA LYS A 90 -4.68 11.50 -8.23
C LYS A 90 -3.67 10.75 -9.09
N LYS A 91 -3.92 9.47 -9.33
CA LYS A 91 -3.06 8.67 -10.20
C LYS A 91 -3.06 9.22 -11.62
N ALA A 92 -4.23 9.58 -12.14
CA ALA A 92 -4.36 10.15 -13.47
C ALA A 92 -3.59 11.47 -13.60
N LYS A 93 -3.62 12.30 -12.55
CA LYS A 93 -2.92 13.60 -12.54
C LYS A 93 -1.40 13.46 -12.54
N LYS A 94 -0.88 12.36 -12.06
CA LYS A 94 0.57 12.12 -12.01
C LYS A 94 1.15 11.64 -13.34
N MET A 95 0.29 11.30 -14.25
CA MET A 95 0.68 10.90 -15.60
C MET A 95 0.55 12.07 -16.55
#